data_9fc852b581606e191923258f3de36eeb
#
_entry.id   9fc852b581606e191923258f3de36eeb
#
_cell.length_a   1.000
_cell.length_b   1.000
_cell.length_c   1.000
_cell.angle_alpha   90.00
_cell.angle_beta   90.00
_cell.angle_gamma   90.00
#
_symmetry.space_group_name_H-M   'P 1'
#
loop_
_entity.id
_entity.type
_entity.pdbx_description
1 polymer ?
#
loop_
_entity_poly.entity_id
_entity_poly.type
_entity_poly.pdbx_seq_one_letter_code
_entity_poly.pdbx_strand_id
1 'polypeptide(L)' 'MIEENASNSFAEADIKKVLGYIKQTGEKGIKHGDLVKKLWRMSANNRKNAISTLLESEQVSAEQMDTGHGSKKIVYKLV' A
#
# COMPACT_ATOMS: atom_id res chain seq x y z
N MET A 1 -26.63 0.43 4.90
CA MET A 1 -26.24 0.98 5.32
C MET A 1 -25.22 1.84 5.88
N ILE A 2 -25.54 2.35 6.96
CA ILE A 2 -24.82 3.43 7.56
C ILE A 2 -23.51 2.97 8.14
N GLU A 3 -23.45 1.72 8.54
CA GLU A 3 -22.23 1.18 9.08
C GLU A 3 -21.08 1.22 8.09
N GLU A 4 -21.42 1.13 6.82
CA GLU A 4 -20.42 1.18 5.80
C GLU A 4 -19.66 2.50 5.80
N ASN A 5 -20.38 3.57 6.08
CA ASN A 5 -19.73 4.88 6.09
C ASN A 5 -18.70 4.99 7.20
N ALA A 6 -18.99 4.44 8.36
CA ALA A 6 -18.05 4.49 9.46
C ALA A 6 -16.81 3.67 9.13
N SER A 7 -17.00 2.48 8.57
CA SER A 7 -15.87 1.65 8.15
C SER A 7 -15.06 2.33 7.07
N ASN A 8 -15.75 2.97 6.13
CA ASN A 8 -15.08 3.63 5.02
C ASN A 8 -14.23 4.79 5.50
N SER A 9 -14.65 5.48 6.54
CA SER A 9 -13.88 6.60 7.05
C SER A 9 -12.50 6.16 7.53
N PHE A 10 -12.44 5.07 8.27
CA PHE A 10 -11.16 4.54 8.70
C PHE A 10 -10.34 4.03 7.54
N ALA A 11 -10.99 3.32 6.63
CA ALA A 11 -10.30 2.79 5.48
C ALA A 11 -9.72 3.90 4.61
N GLU A 12 -10.47 4.99 4.44
CA GLU A 12 -9.98 6.11 3.65
C GLU A 12 -8.72 6.73 4.25
N ALA A 13 -8.68 6.88 5.55
CA ALA A 13 -7.52 7.45 6.21
C ALA A 13 -6.30 6.57 6.00
N ASP A 14 -6.48 5.26 6.14
CA ASP A 14 -5.40 4.31 5.92
C ASP A 14 -4.94 4.31 4.48
N ILE A 15 -5.87 4.33 3.55
CA ILE A 15 -5.58 4.36 2.13
C ILE A 15 -4.79 5.61 1.76
N LYS A 16 -5.21 6.76 2.25
CA LYS A 16 -4.51 8.00 1.99
C LYS A 16 -3.10 8.00 2.56
N LYS A 17 -2.93 7.40 3.73
CA LYS A 17 -1.62 7.30 4.35
C LYS A 17 -0.67 6.46 3.51
N VAL A 18 -1.13 5.28 3.10
CA VAL A 18 -0.34 4.40 2.25
C VAL A 18 0.00 5.09 0.93
N LEU A 19 -1.00 5.69 0.30
CA LEU A 19 -0.81 6.38 -0.97
C LEU A 19 0.20 7.51 -0.82
N GLY A 20 0.14 8.26 0.28
CA GLY A 20 1.07 9.34 0.56
C GLY A 20 2.52 8.87 0.59
N TYR A 21 2.78 7.75 1.25
CA TYR A 21 4.13 7.21 1.27
C TYR A 21 4.60 6.76 -0.10
N ILE A 22 3.71 6.17 -0.88
CA ILE A 22 4.05 5.74 -2.23
C ILE A 22 4.34 6.94 -3.12
N LYS A 23 3.54 8.00 -2.99
CA LYS A 23 3.77 9.24 -3.75
C LYS A 23 5.13 9.86 -3.45
N GLN A 24 5.58 9.77 -2.20
CA GLN A 24 6.86 10.36 -1.81
C GLN A 24 8.04 9.73 -2.53
N THR A 25 7.92 8.48 -2.92
CA THR A 25 9.00 7.80 -3.62
C THR A 25 9.04 8.12 -5.11
N GLY A 26 7.97 8.72 -5.63
CA GLY A 26 7.91 9.08 -7.05
C GLY A 26 8.01 7.87 -7.96
N GLU A 27 8.77 8.01 -9.02
CA GLU A 27 8.89 6.95 -10.03
C GLU A 27 9.64 5.72 -9.54
N LYS A 28 10.45 5.90 -8.52
CA LYS A 28 11.23 4.77 -8.00
C LYS A 28 10.36 3.73 -7.31
N GLY A 29 9.26 4.18 -6.73
CA GLY A 29 8.39 3.30 -5.99
C GLY A 29 8.95 2.98 -4.61
N ILE A 30 8.19 2.24 -3.82
CA ILE A 30 8.59 1.87 -2.47
C ILE A 30 8.53 0.36 -2.34
N LYS A 31 9.56 -0.22 -1.74
CA LYS A 31 9.60 -1.65 -1.49
C LYS A 31 8.60 -2.02 -0.41
N HIS A 32 8.03 -3.20 -0.54
CA HIS A 32 7.06 -3.70 0.44
C HIS A 32 7.62 -3.61 1.87
N GLY A 33 8.84 -4.05 2.08
CA GLY A 33 9.44 -4.02 3.41
C GLY A 33 9.57 -2.61 3.97
N ASP A 34 9.95 -1.66 3.12
CA ASP A 34 10.06 -0.27 3.54
C ASP A 34 8.70 0.31 3.88
N LEU A 35 7.69 -0.02 3.08
CA LEU A 35 6.34 0.45 3.34
C LEU A 35 5.82 -0.10 4.67
N VAL A 36 6.06 -1.37 4.94
CA VAL A 36 5.67 -2.00 6.20
C VAL A 36 6.30 -1.27 7.38
N LYS A 37 7.57 -0.92 7.27
CA LYS A 37 8.26 -0.18 8.32
C LYS A 37 7.64 1.18 8.56
N LYS A 38 7.27 1.87 7.51
CA LYS A 38 6.64 3.19 7.65
C LYS A 38 5.23 3.09 8.23
N LEU A 39 4.57 1.98 8.02
CA LEU A 39 3.21 1.74 8.48
C LEU A 39 3.17 0.88 9.74
N TRP A 40 4.21 0.96 10.55
CA TRP A 40 4.34 0.07 11.72
C TRP A 40 3.19 0.21 12.71
N ARG A 41 2.53 1.36 12.75
CA ARG A 41 1.38 1.57 13.63
C ARG A 41 0.09 1.00 13.09
N MET A 42 0.08 0.67 11.82
CA MET A 42 -1.11 0.13 11.16
C MET A 42 -1.10 -1.38 11.33
N SER A 43 -2.26 -1.97 11.62
CA SER A 43 -2.35 -3.42 11.74
C SER A 43 -2.12 -4.07 10.38
N ALA A 44 -1.70 -5.34 10.40
CA ALA A 44 -1.46 -6.06 9.17
C ALA A 44 -2.69 -6.12 8.29
N ASN A 45 -3.85 -6.33 8.89
CA ASN A 45 -5.10 -6.37 8.12
C ASN A 45 -5.41 -5.04 7.47
N ASN A 46 -5.29 -3.95 8.21
CA ASN A 46 -5.56 -2.63 7.67
C ASN A 46 -4.59 -2.28 6.55
N ARG A 47 -3.32 -2.61 6.74
CA ARG A 47 -2.30 -2.38 5.72
C ARG A 47 -2.62 -3.16 4.44
N LYS A 48 -2.95 -4.43 4.58
CA LYS A 48 -3.32 -5.25 3.44
C LYS A 48 -4.53 -4.71 2.70
N ASN A 49 -5.55 -4.31 3.46
CA ASN A 49 -6.77 -3.79 2.87
C ASN A 49 -6.51 -2.50 2.12
N ALA A 50 -5.72 -1.61 2.69
CA ALA A 50 -5.39 -0.34 2.04
C ALA A 50 -4.63 -0.57 0.74
N ILE A 51 -3.63 -1.44 0.77
CA ILE A 51 -2.85 -1.75 -0.42
C ILE A 51 -3.72 -2.41 -1.48
N SER A 52 -4.55 -3.37 -1.09
CA SER A 52 -5.45 -4.04 -2.04
C SER A 52 -6.39 -3.05 -2.70
N THR A 53 -6.94 -2.13 -1.92
CA THR A 53 -7.86 -1.13 -2.45
C THR A 53 -7.16 -0.24 -3.46
N LEU A 54 -5.93 0.18 -3.16
CA LEU A 54 -5.17 1.00 -4.09
C LEU A 54 -4.84 0.27 -5.38
N LEU A 55 -4.54 -1.02 -5.29
CA LEU A 55 -4.27 -1.83 -6.46
C LEU A 55 -5.52 -2.03 -7.31
N GLU A 56 -6.64 -2.31 -6.66
CA GLU A 56 -7.90 -2.51 -7.36
C GLU A 56 -8.40 -1.24 -8.04
N SER A 57 -8.15 -0.08 -7.43
CA SER A 57 -8.58 1.19 -8.01
C SER A 57 -7.60 1.70 -9.05
N GLU A 58 -6.54 0.95 -9.31
CA GLU A 58 -5.54 1.28 -10.31
C GLU A 58 -4.79 2.59 -10.05
N GLN A 59 -4.76 3.01 -8.79
CA GLN A 59 -3.97 4.16 -8.39
C GLN A 59 -2.51 3.79 -8.16
N VAL A 60 -2.26 2.54 -7.84
CA VAL A 60 -0.94 2.02 -7.52
C VAL A 60 -0.75 0.71 -8.26
N SER A 61 0.47 0.44 -8.69
CA SER A 61 0.81 -0.85 -9.27
C SER A 61 1.85 -1.53 -8.40
N ALA A 62 1.84 -2.85 -8.42
CA ALA A 62 2.83 -3.65 -7.71
C ALA A 62 3.66 -4.40 -8.72
N GLU A 63 4.97 -4.29 -8.60
CA GLU A 63 5.89 -5.02 -9.45
C GLU A 63 6.69 -6.00 -8.59
N GLN A 64 6.83 -7.21 -9.09
CA GLN A 64 7.71 -8.18 -8.45
C GLN A 64 9.08 -8.09 -9.07
N MET A 65 10.09 -7.94 -8.24
CA MET A 65 11.46 -7.93 -8.69
C MET A 65 12.18 -9.15 -8.17
N ASP A 66 12.88 -9.81 -9.06
CA ASP A 66 13.69 -10.97 -8.70
C ASP A 66 15.06 -10.44 -8.26
N THR A 67 15.45 -10.81 -7.04
CA THR A 67 16.72 -10.35 -6.49
C THR A 67 17.88 -11.25 -6.86
N GLY A 68 17.63 -12.34 -7.55
CA GLY A 68 18.68 -13.29 -7.90
C GLY A 68 19.03 -14.26 -6.80
N HIS A 69 18.44 -14.12 -5.63
CA HIS A 69 18.69 -15.01 -4.50
C HIS A 69 17.47 -15.85 -4.15
N GLY A 70 16.56 -15.99 -5.10
CA GLY A 70 15.34 -16.73 -4.83
C GLY A 70 14.29 -15.95 -4.06
N SER A 71 14.62 -14.78 -3.60
CA SER A 71 13.66 -13.90 -2.92
C SER A 71 13.03 -12.97 -3.92
N LYS A 72 11.74 -12.74 -3.77
CA LYS A 72 11.04 -11.79 -4.63
C LYS A 72 10.71 -10.56 -3.82
N LYS A 73 11.00 -9.40 -4.36
CA LYS A 73 10.65 -8.13 -3.75
C LYS A 73 9.47 -7.54 -4.49
N ILE A 74 8.57 -6.96 -3.73
CA ILE A 74 7.42 -6.26 -4.31
C ILE A 74 7.68 -4.77 -4.13
N VAL A 75 7.52 -4.03 -5.23
CA VAL A 75 7.68 -2.58 -5.24
C VAL A 75 6.37 -1.97 -5.67
N TYR A 76 5.89 -1.00 -4.91
CA TYR A 76 4.65 -0.30 -5.21
C TYR A 76 4.98 1.07 -5.79
N LYS A 77 4.32 1.42 -6.87
CA LYS A 77 4.48 2.73 -7.52
C LYS A 77 3.13 3.29 -7.92
N LEU A 78 3.09 4.59 -8.12
CA LEU A 78 1.90 5.19 -8.72
C LEU A 78 1.77 4.74 -10.17
N VAL A 79 0.54 4.54 -10.56
CA VAL A 79 0.24 4.19 -11.97
C VAL A 79 0.42 5.39 -12.88
#